data_5bfeb538e12b55fc5f7a07dd74831f03
#
_entry.id   5bfeb538e12b55fc5f7a07dd74831f03
#
_cell.length_a   1.000
_cell.length_b   1.000
_cell.length_c   1.000
_cell.angle_alpha   90.00
_cell.angle_beta   90.00
_cell.angle_gamma   90.00
#
_symmetry.space_group_name_H-M   'P 1'
#
loop_
_entity.id
_entity.type
_entity.pdbx_description
1 polymer ?
#
loop_
_entity_poly.entity_id
_entity_poly.type
_entity_poly.pdbx_seq_one_letter_code
_entity_poly.pdbx_strand_id
1 'polypeptide(L)'
;MEEYEHAIARGANIYGELIGYGATSDGFDMVQPSGEGAMRCMQQAMQNNDKIDYLNAHGTSTPVGDMRELEAVREVFGANTPRITSTKSLTGHSLGVAGVHEAIYTILMLQNDFISPSINIENLDENAAGFNIVTDLIEGAGLEIVMSNSFGFGGTNASLVFK
;
A
#
# COMPACT_ATOMS: atom_id res chain seq x y z
N MET A 1 -4.06 -14.42 -11.05
CA MET A 1 -3.15 -15.11 -10.13
C MET A 1 -3.24 -16.60 -10.34
N GLU A 2 -2.14 -17.31 -10.15
CA GLU A 2 -2.05 -18.77 -10.21
C GLU A 2 -0.96 -19.23 -9.23
N GLU A 3 -0.92 -20.52 -8.97
CA GLU A 3 0.08 -21.12 -8.11
C GLU A 3 1.46 -21.06 -8.81
N TYR A 4 2.54 -20.84 -8.03
CA TYR A 4 3.87 -20.55 -8.54
C TYR A 4 4.46 -21.69 -9.40
N GLU A 5 4.42 -22.93 -8.91
CA GLU A 5 4.96 -24.08 -9.63
C GLU A 5 4.15 -24.34 -10.92
N HIS A 6 2.84 -24.07 -10.92
CA HIS A 6 2.02 -24.14 -12.13
C HIS A 6 2.47 -23.11 -13.16
N ALA A 7 2.71 -21.87 -12.74
CA ALA A 7 3.21 -20.81 -13.62
C ALA A 7 4.56 -21.19 -14.25
N ILE A 8 5.50 -21.68 -13.44
CA ILE A 8 6.79 -22.16 -13.92
C ILE A 8 6.63 -23.31 -14.92
N ALA A 9 5.83 -24.33 -14.58
CA ALA A 9 5.65 -25.52 -15.44
C ALA A 9 5.10 -25.20 -16.84
N ARG A 10 4.26 -24.16 -16.96
CA ARG A 10 3.74 -23.71 -18.26
C ARG A 10 4.58 -22.63 -18.95
N GLY A 11 5.71 -22.22 -18.37
CA GLY A 11 6.60 -21.20 -18.91
C GLY A 11 5.99 -19.79 -18.90
N ALA A 12 5.20 -19.46 -17.88
CA ALA A 12 4.59 -18.14 -17.74
C ALA A 12 5.64 -17.06 -17.50
N ASN A 13 5.37 -15.85 -17.98
CA ASN A 13 6.07 -14.67 -17.52
C ASN A 13 5.50 -14.28 -16.15
N ILE A 14 6.32 -14.38 -15.09
CA ILE A 14 5.93 -14.04 -13.72
C ILE A 14 6.26 -12.57 -13.50
N TYR A 15 5.25 -11.76 -13.17
CA TYR A 15 5.39 -10.33 -12.91
C TYR A 15 5.74 -10.01 -11.46
N GLY A 16 5.49 -10.90 -10.54
CA GLY A 16 5.78 -10.79 -9.12
C GLY A 16 5.11 -11.93 -8.37
N GLU A 17 5.51 -12.14 -7.15
CA GLU A 17 4.90 -13.11 -6.24
C GLU A 17 4.08 -12.39 -5.17
N LEU A 18 2.83 -12.81 -4.97
CA LEU A 18 2.04 -12.42 -3.82
C LEU A 18 2.50 -13.26 -2.61
N ILE A 19 3.25 -12.63 -1.71
CA ILE A 19 3.87 -13.31 -0.56
C ILE A 19 3.17 -13.01 0.76
N GLY A 20 2.25 -12.03 0.77
CA GLY A 20 1.49 -11.66 1.95
C GLY A 20 0.10 -11.14 1.61
N TYR A 21 -0.86 -11.52 2.45
CA TYR A 21 -2.25 -11.10 2.35
C TYR A 21 -2.82 -10.88 3.75
N GLY A 22 -3.44 -9.73 3.95
CA GLY A 22 -4.21 -9.40 5.13
C GLY A 22 -5.62 -8.94 4.75
N ALA A 23 -6.61 -9.36 5.51
CA ALA A 23 -7.98 -8.88 5.39
C ALA A 23 -8.63 -8.77 6.77
N THR A 24 -9.18 -7.60 7.08
CA THR A 24 -9.87 -7.35 8.34
C THR A 24 -11.15 -6.56 8.11
N SER A 25 -12.04 -6.64 9.08
CA SER A 25 -13.17 -5.74 9.18
C SER A 25 -13.20 -5.18 10.60
N ASP A 26 -13.18 -3.85 10.74
CA ASP A 26 -13.20 -3.23 12.06
C ASP A 26 -14.61 -2.83 12.52
N GLY A 27 -15.54 -2.62 11.58
CA GLY A 27 -16.94 -2.34 11.89
C GLY A 27 -17.17 -1.12 12.80
N PHE A 28 -16.21 -0.22 12.89
CA PHE A 28 -16.22 0.92 13.79
C PHE A 28 -17.27 1.95 13.38
N ASP A 29 -17.26 2.36 12.11
CA ASP A 29 -18.18 3.31 11.52
C ASP A 29 -18.35 3.02 10.02
N MET A 30 -19.46 3.46 9.42
CA MET A 30 -19.71 3.20 8.00
C MET A 30 -18.74 3.94 7.08
N VAL A 31 -18.25 5.10 7.48
CA VAL A 31 -17.42 5.99 6.64
C VAL A 31 -16.05 6.25 7.27
N GLN A 32 -15.98 6.44 8.59
CA GLN A 32 -14.75 6.79 9.27
C GLN A 32 -13.94 5.54 9.65
N PRO A 33 -12.68 5.42 9.18
CA PRO A 33 -11.81 4.31 9.56
C PRO A 33 -11.38 4.43 11.04
N SER A 34 -11.28 3.31 11.73
CA SER A 34 -10.74 3.26 13.09
C SER A 34 -9.21 3.40 13.13
N GLY A 35 -8.54 2.97 12.06
CA GLY A 35 -7.09 2.78 12.00
C GLY A 35 -6.65 1.40 12.56
N GLU A 36 -7.35 0.86 13.54
CA GLU A 36 -7.03 -0.43 14.17
C GLU A 36 -7.17 -1.60 13.19
N GLY A 37 -8.25 -1.60 12.39
CA GLY A 37 -8.44 -2.59 11.35
C GLY A 37 -7.35 -2.55 10.28
N ALA A 38 -6.92 -1.36 9.87
CA ALA A 38 -5.82 -1.14 8.95
C ALA A 38 -4.48 -1.68 9.51
N MET A 39 -4.19 -1.37 10.78
CA MET A 39 -3.01 -1.88 11.48
C MET A 39 -2.97 -3.41 11.47
N ARG A 40 -4.04 -4.06 11.94
CA ARG A 40 -4.13 -5.54 11.95
C ARG A 40 -4.01 -6.14 10.54
N CYS A 41 -4.60 -5.48 9.55
CA CYS A 41 -4.55 -5.90 8.16
C CYS A 41 -3.12 -5.93 7.63
N MET A 42 -2.36 -4.85 7.81
CA MET A 42 -0.95 -4.78 7.45
C MET A 42 -0.12 -5.82 8.21
N GLN A 43 -0.33 -5.97 9.53
CA GLN A 43 0.36 -6.99 10.33
C GLN A 43 0.10 -8.40 9.82
N GLN A 44 -1.14 -8.75 9.44
CA GLN A 44 -1.46 -10.04 8.84
C GLN A 44 -0.74 -10.24 7.52
N ALA A 45 -0.70 -9.21 6.65
CA ALA A 45 -0.01 -9.31 5.36
C ALA A 45 1.50 -9.49 5.51
N MET A 46 2.08 -8.96 6.59
CA MET A 46 3.52 -9.01 6.86
C MET A 46 4.02 -10.28 7.55
N GLN A 47 3.19 -11.25 7.89
CA GLN A 47 3.46 -12.39 8.81
C GLN A 47 4.87 -13.00 8.77
N ASN A 48 5.59 -12.89 7.67
CA ASN A 48 6.95 -13.45 7.51
C ASN A 48 7.95 -12.44 6.91
N ASN A 49 7.58 -11.15 6.86
CA ASN A 49 8.40 -10.12 6.23
C ASN A 49 8.54 -8.93 7.18
N ASP A 50 9.74 -8.74 7.70
CA ASP A 50 10.03 -7.65 8.65
C ASP A 50 10.29 -6.30 7.96
N LYS A 51 10.41 -6.28 6.63
CA LYS A 51 10.76 -5.10 5.85
C LYS A 51 9.84 -4.92 4.66
N ILE A 52 9.36 -3.70 4.49
CA ILE A 52 8.67 -3.23 3.29
C ILE A 52 9.44 -2.02 2.75
N ASP A 53 9.84 -2.05 1.49
CA ASP A 53 10.61 -0.96 0.86
C ASP A 53 9.71 0.18 0.39
N TYR A 54 8.48 -0.15 -0.01
CA TYR A 54 7.51 0.78 -0.55
C TYR A 54 6.08 0.37 -0.19
N LEU A 55 5.26 1.36 0.14
CA LEU A 55 3.83 1.24 0.40
C LEU A 55 3.03 2.12 -0.57
N ASN A 56 2.19 1.50 -1.40
CA ASN A 56 1.13 2.19 -2.10
C ASN A 56 -0.08 2.29 -1.16
N ALA A 57 -0.25 3.46 -0.56
CA ALA A 57 -1.29 3.70 0.42
C ALA A 57 -2.68 3.79 -0.21
N HIS A 58 -3.71 3.47 0.56
CA HIS A 58 -5.09 3.76 0.15
C HIS A 58 -5.29 5.26 -0.09
N GLY A 59 -4.79 6.12 0.77
CA GLY A 59 -4.60 7.57 0.63
C GLY A 59 -5.57 8.26 -0.32
N THR A 60 -6.79 8.56 0.16
CA THR A 60 -7.87 9.15 -0.65
C THR A 60 -7.91 10.67 -0.63
N SER A 61 -6.94 11.30 0.01
CA SER A 61 -6.88 12.75 0.21
C SER A 61 -8.07 13.29 1.02
N THR A 62 -8.45 12.55 2.05
CA THR A 62 -9.46 12.98 3.02
C THR A 62 -8.81 13.34 4.35
N PRO A 63 -9.29 14.41 5.06
CA PRO A 63 -8.65 14.88 6.29
C PRO A 63 -8.52 13.83 7.39
N VAL A 64 -9.47 12.91 7.49
CA VAL A 64 -9.47 11.86 8.50
C VAL A 64 -8.80 10.58 7.98
N GLY A 65 -9.10 10.20 6.74
CA GLY A 65 -8.64 8.92 6.17
C GLY A 65 -7.14 8.81 6.08
N ASP A 66 -6.49 9.80 5.51
CA ASP A 66 -5.04 9.82 5.31
C ASP A 66 -4.29 9.76 6.64
N MET A 67 -4.73 10.55 7.64
CA MET A 67 -4.09 10.56 8.96
C MET A 67 -4.27 9.25 9.70
N ARG A 68 -5.45 8.63 9.65
CA ARG A 68 -5.69 7.31 10.25
C ARG A 68 -4.84 6.21 9.62
N GLU A 69 -4.66 6.26 8.31
CA GLU A 69 -3.75 5.32 7.63
C GLU A 69 -2.30 5.54 8.06
N LEU A 70 -1.82 6.78 8.11
CA LEU A 70 -0.46 7.10 8.56
C LEU A 70 -0.23 6.71 10.02
N GLU A 71 -1.21 6.94 10.91
CA GLU A 71 -1.16 6.45 12.30
C GLU A 71 -0.99 4.93 12.34
N ALA A 72 -1.79 4.19 11.57
CA ALA A 72 -1.69 2.73 11.48
C ALA A 72 -0.32 2.27 10.91
N VAL A 73 0.22 2.97 9.91
CA VAL A 73 1.57 2.73 9.39
C VAL A 73 2.62 2.96 10.47
N ARG A 74 2.49 4.01 11.27
CA ARG A 74 3.42 4.28 12.39
C ARG A 74 3.39 3.18 13.45
N GLU A 75 2.21 2.69 13.79
CA GLU A 75 2.05 1.58 14.75
C GLU A 75 2.68 0.26 14.24
N VAL A 76 2.60 0.01 12.93
CA VAL A 76 3.16 -1.22 12.33
C VAL A 76 4.67 -1.14 12.17
N PHE A 77 5.19 -0.01 11.66
CA PHE A 77 6.60 0.12 11.24
C PHE A 77 7.48 0.91 12.21
N GLY A 78 6.88 1.54 13.23
CA GLY A 78 7.61 2.38 14.17
C GLY A 78 8.29 3.58 13.48
N ALA A 79 9.57 3.76 13.75
CA ALA A 79 10.37 4.82 13.14
C ALA A 79 10.84 4.48 11.71
N ASN A 80 10.78 3.22 11.30
CA ASN A 80 11.30 2.73 10.02
C ASN A 80 10.17 2.56 8.99
N THR A 81 9.36 3.60 8.80
CA THR A 81 8.28 3.58 7.81
C THR A 81 8.83 3.40 6.39
N PRO A 82 8.16 2.60 5.55
CA PRO A 82 8.53 2.49 4.13
C PRO A 82 8.42 3.84 3.42
N ARG A 83 8.89 3.91 2.18
CA ARG A 83 8.55 5.02 1.28
C ARG A 83 7.08 4.89 0.91
N ILE A 84 6.33 5.99 0.98
CA ILE A 84 4.88 5.99 0.87
C ILE A 84 4.45 6.89 -0.27
N THR A 85 3.57 6.38 -1.15
CA THR A 85 2.80 7.21 -2.06
C THR A 85 1.35 6.74 -2.13
N SER A 86 0.47 7.59 -2.66
CA SER A 86 -0.83 7.16 -3.15
C SER A 86 -0.91 7.44 -4.65
N THR A 87 -1.02 6.39 -5.44
CA THR A 87 -1.20 6.51 -6.90
C THR A 87 -2.53 7.16 -7.27
N LYS A 88 -3.47 7.29 -6.32
CA LYS A 88 -4.72 8.04 -6.52
C LYS A 88 -4.48 9.53 -6.80
N SER A 89 -3.35 10.08 -6.38
CA SER A 89 -2.97 11.46 -6.74
C SER A 89 -2.82 11.66 -8.25
N LEU A 90 -2.47 10.60 -8.99
CA LEU A 90 -2.28 10.59 -10.43
C LEU A 90 -3.53 10.12 -11.19
N THR A 91 -4.25 9.12 -10.66
CA THR A 91 -5.29 8.39 -11.40
C THR A 91 -6.70 8.69 -10.93
N GLY A 92 -6.86 9.30 -9.76
CA GLY A 92 -8.13 9.38 -9.06
C GLY A 92 -8.50 8.05 -8.40
N HIS A 93 -9.64 8.04 -7.73
CA HIS A 93 -10.16 6.86 -7.03
C HIS A 93 -11.12 6.07 -7.92
N SER A 94 -10.72 4.91 -8.38
CA SER A 94 -11.50 4.05 -9.28
C SER A 94 -12.48 3.11 -8.55
N LEU A 95 -12.86 3.45 -7.31
CA LEU A 95 -13.86 2.75 -6.48
C LEU A 95 -13.53 1.25 -6.29
N GLY A 96 -14.46 0.35 -6.65
CA GLY A 96 -14.30 -1.09 -6.41
C GLY A 96 -13.14 -1.75 -7.16
N VAL A 97 -12.56 -1.11 -8.17
CA VAL A 97 -11.39 -1.62 -8.90
C VAL A 97 -10.07 -1.02 -8.41
N ALA A 98 -10.11 -0.06 -7.50
CA ALA A 98 -8.92 0.67 -7.02
C ALA A 98 -7.81 -0.28 -6.54
N GLY A 99 -8.14 -1.26 -5.71
CA GLY A 99 -7.16 -2.22 -5.20
C GLY A 99 -6.47 -3.04 -6.29
N VAL A 100 -7.17 -3.39 -7.37
CA VAL A 100 -6.57 -4.10 -8.52
C VAL A 100 -5.63 -3.18 -9.29
N HIS A 101 -6.04 -1.93 -9.56
CA HIS A 101 -5.18 -0.94 -10.21
C HIS A 101 -3.91 -0.71 -9.40
N GLU A 102 -4.05 -0.49 -8.10
CA GLU A 102 -2.93 -0.22 -7.20
C GLU A 102 -1.98 -1.40 -7.06
N ALA A 103 -2.50 -2.64 -7.02
CA ALA A 103 -1.69 -3.84 -7.07
C ALA A 103 -0.86 -3.91 -8.37
N ILE A 104 -1.48 -3.63 -9.53
CA ILE A 104 -0.78 -3.60 -10.82
C ILE A 104 0.30 -2.51 -10.84
N TYR A 105 -0.01 -1.29 -10.39
CA TYR A 105 0.98 -0.19 -10.34
C TYR A 105 2.13 -0.54 -9.41
N THR A 106 1.85 -1.14 -8.26
CA THR A 106 2.86 -1.56 -7.29
C THR A 106 3.79 -2.63 -7.88
N ILE A 107 3.24 -3.62 -8.60
CA ILE A 107 4.05 -4.63 -9.29
C ILE A 107 4.88 -4.01 -10.43
N LEU A 108 4.33 -3.06 -11.18
CA LEU A 108 5.09 -2.35 -12.22
C LEU A 108 6.25 -1.53 -11.64
N MET A 109 6.04 -0.88 -10.51
CA MET A 109 7.11 -0.17 -9.78
C MET A 109 8.19 -1.13 -9.31
N LEU A 110 7.80 -2.27 -8.73
CA LEU A 110 8.73 -3.32 -8.32
C LEU A 110 9.58 -3.83 -9.50
N GLN A 111 8.95 -4.20 -10.61
CA GLN A 111 9.63 -4.76 -11.78
C GLN A 111 10.60 -3.79 -12.47
N ASN A 112 10.28 -2.51 -12.46
CA ASN A 112 11.07 -1.49 -13.15
C ASN A 112 11.89 -0.64 -12.18
N ASP A 113 11.93 -1.01 -10.92
CA ASP A 113 12.72 -0.41 -9.84
C ASP A 113 12.57 1.11 -9.74
N PHE A 114 11.31 1.59 -9.71
CA PHE A 114 11.01 3.01 -9.52
C PHE A 114 9.87 3.21 -8.52
N ILE A 115 9.75 4.42 -7.98
CA ILE A 115 8.58 4.84 -7.18
C ILE A 115 7.94 6.04 -7.87
N SER A 116 6.67 5.89 -8.24
CA SER A 116 5.84 6.97 -8.74
C SER A 116 5.52 7.95 -7.60
N PRO A 117 5.57 9.27 -7.80
CA PRO A 117 5.29 10.24 -6.74
C PRO A 117 3.81 10.32 -6.36
N SER A 118 3.54 10.79 -5.15
CA SER A 118 2.29 11.48 -4.85
C SER A 118 2.39 12.91 -5.33
N ILE A 119 1.56 13.30 -6.30
CA ILE A 119 1.55 14.65 -6.86
C ILE A 119 0.48 15.53 -6.20
N ASN A 120 0.50 16.83 -6.52
CA ASN A 120 -0.43 17.85 -6.01
C ASN A 120 -0.32 18.12 -4.50
N ILE A 121 0.83 17.84 -3.91
CA ILE A 121 1.15 18.19 -2.52
C ILE A 121 1.90 19.52 -2.55
N GLU A 122 1.18 20.63 -2.37
CA GLU A 122 1.79 21.97 -2.25
C GLU A 122 2.32 22.21 -0.84
N ASN A 123 1.58 21.75 0.17
CA ASN A 123 1.97 21.83 1.56
C ASN A 123 1.66 20.49 2.23
N LEU A 124 2.69 19.81 2.70
CA LEU A 124 2.53 18.57 3.45
C LEU A 124 1.86 18.88 4.80
N ASP A 125 0.85 18.10 5.18
CA ASP A 125 0.21 18.21 6.50
C ASP A 125 1.24 18.00 7.60
N GLU A 126 1.21 18.85 8.65
CA GLU A 126 2.16 18.79 9.78
C GLU A 126 2.12 17.42 10.50
N ASN A 127 0.97 16.75 10.52
CA ASN A 127 0.83 15.41 11.11
C ASN A 127 1.45 14.31 10.25
N ALA A 128 1.72 14.57 8.97
CA ALA A 128 2.47 13.69 8.10
C ALA A 128 4.00 13.88 8.22
N ALA A 129 4.44 14.85 9.02
CA ALA A 129 5.86 15.06 9.26
C ALA A 129 6.53 13.83 9.88
N GLY A 130 7.68 13.46 9.34
CA GLY A 130 8.43 12.26 9.76
C GLY A 130 7.97 10.94 9.15
N PHE A 131 7.02 10.98 8.20
CA PHE A 131 6.78 9.88 7.28
C PHE A 131 7.56 10.09 5.99
N ASN A 132 7.93 9.01 5.33
CA ASN A 132 8.70 9.04 4.09
C ASN A 132 7.76 9.17 2.88
N ILE A 133 7.03 10.30 2.80
CA ILE A 133 6.12 10.61 1.70
C ILE A 133 6.95 11.01 0.47
N VAL A 134 6.81 10.28 -0.63
CA VAL A 134 7.56 10.52 -1.86
C VAL A 134 6.77 11.44 -2.77
N THR A 135 7.32 12.61 -3.07
CA THR A 135 6.70 13.66 -3.90
C THR A 135 7.35 13.81 -5.28
N ASP A 136 8.48 13.16 -5.48
CA ASP A 136 9.23 13.16 -6.75
C ASP A 136 9.47 11.74 -7.23
N LEU A 137 9.62 11.56 -8.55
CA LEU A 137 9.96 10.25 -9.13
C LEU A 137 11.31 9.77 -8.57
N ILE A 138 11.36 8.54 -8.10
CA ILE A 138 12.60 7.85 -7.72
C ILE A 138 12.84 6.73 -8.71
N GLU A 139 13.95 6.79 -9.44
CA GLU A 139 14.47 5.71 -10.29
C GLU A 139 15.59 4.98 -9.55
N GLY A 140 15.75 3.67 -9.79
CA GLY A 140 16.73 2.85 -9.07
C GLY A 140 16.44 2.81 -7.58
N ALA A 141 15.19 2.58 -7.22
CA ALA A 141 14.68 2.67 -5.86
C ALA A 141 15.16 1.52 -4.95
N GLY A 142 15.69 0.44 -5.53
CA GLY A 142 16.11 -0.76 -4.80
C GLY A 142 14.94 -1.49 -4.16
N LEU A 143 13.85 -1.69 -4.92
CA LEU A 143 12.64 -2.35 -4.45
C LEU A 143 12.80 -3.87 -4.46
N GLU A 144 12.57 -4.50 -3.31
CA GLU A 144 12.55 -5.97 -3.16
C GLU A 144 11.20 -6.47 -2.65
N ILE A 145 10.61 -5.77 -1.66
CA ILE A 145 9.33 -6.14 -1.07
C ILE A 145 8.46 -4.89 -0.97
N VAL A 146 7.27 -4.96 -1.55
CA VAL A 146 6.35 -3.83 -1.65
C VAL A 146 4.96 -4.19 -1.16
N MET A 147 4.22 -3.20 -0.64
CA MET A 147 2.87 -3.38 -0.10
C MET A 147 1.88 -2.46 -0.81
N SER A 148 0.65 -2.94 -0.96
CA SER A 148 -0.50 -2.14 -1.42
C SER A 148 -1.65 -2.26 -0.43
N ASN A 149 -2.18 -1.13 0.02
CA ASN A 149 -3.32 -1.03 0.95
C ASN A 149 -4.60 -0.62 0.23
N SER A 150 -5.70 -1.22 0.62
CA SER A 150 -7.05 -0.84 0.22
C SER A 150 -7.99 -0.89 1.42
N PHE A 151 -8.51 0.26 1.83
CA PHE A 151 -9.38 0.41 3.00
C PHE A 151 -10.72 0.99 2.58
N GLY A 152 -11.78 0.19 2.71
CA GLY A 152 -13.11 0.53 2.21
C GLY A 152 -14.07 0.98 3.32
N PHE A 153 -15.15 1.62 2.89
CA PHE A 153 -16.27 1.94 3.76
C PHE A 153 -16.85 0.69 4.43
N GLY A 154 -17.38 0.84 5.64
CA GLY A 154 -17.83 -0.25 6.48
C GLY A 154 -16.70 -0.97 7.22
N GLY A 155 -15.47 -0.43 7.16
CA GLY A 155 -14.29 -0.97 7.86
C GLY A 155 -13.68 -2.20 7.18
N THR A 156 -13.94 -2.43 5.90
CA THR A 156 -13.30 -3.52 5.15
C THR A 156 -11.90 -3.10 4.72
N ASN A 157 -10.89 -3.81 5.19
CA ASN A 157 -9.49 -3.53 4.92
C ASN A 157 -8.82 -4.70 4.23
N ALA A 158 -7.95 -4.43 3.26
CA ALA A 158 -7.10 -5.41 2.61
C ALA A 158 -5.69 -4.85 2.39
N SER A 159 -4.67 -5.68 2.63
CA SER A 159 -3.27 -5.38 2.35
C SER A 159 -2.64 -6.55 1.60
N LEU A 160 -1.88 -6.23 0.55
CA LEU A 160 -1.16 -7.20 -0.28
C LEU A 160 0.32 -6.91 -0.22
N VAL A 161 1.16 -7.96 -0.12
CA VAL A 161 2.61 -7.84 -0.15
C VAL A 161 3.15 -8.64 -1.34
N PHE A 162 4.01 -7.99 -2.12
CA PHE A 162 4.63 -8.56 -3.32
C PHE A 162 6.16 -8.51 -3.22
N LYS A 163 6.79 -9.49 -3.88
CA LYS A 163 8.22 -9.47 -4.21
C LYS A 163 8.47 -9.81 -5.69
#